data_5be721fb34deed7c02518a8ff994d668
#
_entry.id   5be721fb34deed7c02518a8ff994d668
#
_cell.length_a   1.000
_cell.length_b   1.000
_cell.length_c   1.000
_cell.angle_alpha   90.00
_cell.angle_beta   90.00
_cell.angle_gamma   90.00
#
_symmetry.space_group_name_H-M   'P 1'
#
loop_
_entity.id
_entity.type
_entity.pdbx_description
1 polymer ?
#
loop_
_entity_poly.entity_id
_entity_poly.type
_entity_poly.pdbx_seq_one_letter_code
_entity_poly.pdbx_strand_id
1 'polypeptide(L)'
;LVDQNQILGLLKTVIDPELDMDVVTAGMIRSLRVDGSSVYVTLALTSDKCPMGEKIKDEVDETLKSMEGVKSVNIELSVMTEEERNALLEKLKANRSKEAQPAPPEKLPKREIKQIIAILSGKGGVGKSSVTSMLAVELSRRGFKVGILDADITGPSIPKMFGVIEAPFVLEGKIIPAASKGGIKIMSMNLLLGGEEDAPVIWRGPLISSAIRQFFTDVDWAELDYLLVDLPPGTSDAQLTVLQLIPVDGIVVVSSPQELASVIVGKAVTMSKRLTVPILGVIENMSYAKCPHCGEQINIFGESRGRLLADGINTKYLGSLPLDPALSKACDQGKIEDYTSDAFKAIAAKLLD
;
A
#
# COMPACT_ATOMS: atom_id res chain seq x y z
N LEU A 1 -33.79 12.41 39.41
CA LEU A 1 -32.41 12.94 39.54
C LEU A 1 -31.57 12.29 38.47
N VAL A 2 -30.96 13.12 37.65
CA VAL A 2 -30.08 12.65 36.58
C VAL A 2 -28.83 12.03 37.23
N ASP A 3 -28.53 10.77 36.93
CA ASP A 3 -27.37 10.05 37.50
C ASP A 3 -26.14 10.19 36.60
N GLN A 4 -24.97 10.46 37.22
CA GLN A 4 -23.68 10.58 36.51
C GLN A 4 -23.30 9.31 35.72
N ASN A 5 -23.65 8.12 36.24
CA ASN A 5 -23.37 6.86 35.55
C ASN A 5 -24.23 6.69 34.28
N GLN A 6 -25.46 7.17 34.31
CA GLN A 6 -26.33 7.16 33.13
C GLN A 6 -25.82 8.11 32.07
N ILE A 7 -25.32 9.30 32.46
CA ILE A 7 -24.67 10.26 31.54
C ILE A 7 -23.42 9.65 30.91
N LEU A 8 -22.52 9.05 31.71
CA LEU A 8 -21.33 8.41 31.18
C LEU A 8 -21.67 7.23 30.24
N GLY A 9 -22.73 6.46 30.58
CA GLY A 9 -23.24 5.40 29.73
C GLY A 9 -23.73 5.92 28.37
N LEU A 10 -24.45 7.04 28.36
CA LEU A 10 -24.93 7.68 27.15
C LEU A 10 -23.80 8.29 26.33
N LEU A 11 -22.82 8.93 26.94
CA LEU A 11 -21.66 9.51 26.28
C LEU A 11 -20.74 8.46 25.60
N LYS A 12 -20.86 7.18 25.93
CA LYS A 12 -20.19 6.09 25.17
C LYS A 12 -20.71 5.91 23.74
N THR A 13 -21.84 6.52 23.41
CA THR A 13 -22.35 6.51 22.03
C THR A 13 -21.66 7.55 21.14
N VAL A 14 -21.00 8.55 21.74
CA VAL A 14 -20.26 9.59 21.01
C VAL A 14 -18.85 9.08 20.71
N ILE A 15 -18.56 8.91 19.44
CA ILE A 15 -17.27 8.33 18.97
C ILE A 15 -16.42 9.45 18.37
N ASP A 16 -15.18 9.56 18.82
CA ASP A 16 -14.17 10.39 18.16
C ASP A 16 -13.72 9.68 16.86
N PRO A 17 -13.98 10.27 15.68
CA PRO A 17 -13.67 9.63 14.41
C PRO A 17 -12.17 9.55 14.10
N GLU A 18 -11.30 10.31 14.78
CA GLU A 18 -9.86 10.23 14.64
C GLU A 18 -9.27 9.09 15.49
N LEU A 19 -9.88 8.83 16.66
CA LEU A 19 -9.40 7.82 17.61
C LEU A 19 -10.12 6.47 17.44
N ASP A 20 -11.26 6.45 16.72
CA ASP A 20 -12.19 5.31 16.62
C ASP A 20 -12.56 4.73 18.01
N MET A 21 -12.78 5.65 18.97
CA MET A 21 -13.09 5.34 20.36
C MET A 21 -14.17 6.29 20.89
N ASP A 22 -15.00 5.78 21.80
CA ASP A 22 -15.95 6.66 22.50
C ASP A 22 -15.22 7.64 23.45
N VAL A 23 -15.77 8.83 23.60
CA VAL A 23 -15.16 9.93 24.38
C VAL A 23 -14.92 9.59 25.84
N VAL A 24 -15.67 8.64 26.43
CA VAL A 24 -15.51 8.19 27.81
C VAL A 24 -14.29 7.24 27.94
N THR A 25 -14.26 6.23 27.08
CA THR A 25 -13.14 5.24 27.05
C THR A 25 -11.84 5.92 26.63
N ALA A 26 -11.89 6.87 25.70
CA ALA A 26 -10.74 7.71 25.32
C ALA A 26 -10.20 8.58 26.47
N GLY A 27 -11.01 8.78 27.54
CA GLY A 27 -10.62 9.62 28.67
C GLY A 27 -10.74 11.11 28.35
N MET A 28 -11.58 11.47 27.38
CA MET A 28 -11.82 12.86 27.00
C MET A 28 -12.73 13.59 27.99
N ILE A 29 -13.50 12.88 28.79
CA ILE A 29 -14.34 13.47 29.85
C ILE A 29 -13.48 13.70 31.08
N ARG A 30 -12.93 14.92 31.24
CA ARG A 30 -12.08 15.28 32.37
C ARG A 30 -12.89 15.50 33.66
N SER A 31 -14.02 16.18 33.55
CA SER A 31 -14.93 16.39 34.67
C SER A 31 -16.38 16.31 34.22
N LEU A 32 -17.23 15.78 35.08
CA LEU A 32 -18.68 15.71 34.91
C LEU A 32 -19.34 16.10 36.21
N ARG A 33 -20.15 17.17 36.20
CA ARG A 33 -20.93 17.64 37.35
C ARG A 33 -22.38 17.83 36.95
N VAL A 34 -23.27 17.33 37.79
CA VAL A 34 -24.71 17.48 37.64
C VAL A 34 -25.23 18.36 38.77
N ASP A 35 -25.99 19.41 38.43
CA ASP A 35 -26.61 20.31 39.37
C ASP A 35 -28.10 20.46 38.99
N GLY A 36 -28.92 19.68 39.66
CA GLY A 36 -30.35 19.58 39.32
C GLY A 36 -30.62 19.06 37.94
N SER A 37 -31.03 19.92 37.01
CA SER A 37 -31.27 19.62 35.60
C SER A 37 -30.18 20.17 34.67
N SER A 38 -29.08 20.69 35.25
CA SER A 38 -27.96 21.26 34.48
C SER A 38 -26.77 20.31 34.54
N VAL A 39 -26.16 20.04 33.40
CA VAL A 39 -24.99 19.18 33.25
C VAL A 39 -23.77 20.04 32.83
N TYR A 40 -22.68 19.88 33.52
CA TYR A 40 -21.41 20.56 33.23
C TYR A 40 -20.37 19.52 32.87
N VAL A 41 -19.76 19.64 31.70
CA VAL A 41 -18.75 18.70 31.18
C VAL A 41 -17.50 19.48 30.76
N THR A 42 -16.33 19.04 31.22
CA THR A 42 -15.06 19.48 30.64
C THR A 42 -14.54 18.41 29.71
N LEU A 43 -14.49 18.74 28.42
CA LEU A 43 -14.03 17.84 27.35
C LEU A 43 -12.58 18.16 27.00
N ALA A 44 -11.67 17.21 27.26
CA ALA A 44 -10.25 17.33 26.99
C ALA A 44 -9.94 16.77 25.59
N LEU A 45 -9.50 17.65 24.68
CA LEU A 45 -9.10 17.30 23.30
C LEU A 45 -7.63 16.91 23.26
N THR A 46 -7.21 16.15 22.26
CA THR A 46 -5.82 15.73 22.04
C THR A 46 -4.88 16.90 21.69
N SER A 47 -5.42 17.96 21.08
CA SER A 47 -4.72 19.19 20.75
C SER A 47 -5.66 20.41 20.77
N ASP A 48 -5.10 21.62 20.90
CA ASP A 48 -5.81 22.90 20.84
C ASP A 48 -6.36 23.22 19.43
N LYS A 49 -5.82 22.53 18.41
CA LYS A 49 -6.21 22.68 16.99
C LYS A 49 -6.88 21.43 16.42
N CYS A 50 -7.55 20.65 17.26
CA CYS A 50 -8.28 19.47 16.79
C CYS A 50 -9.39 19.89 15.81
N PRO A 51 -9.33 19.51 14.53
CA PRO A 51 -10.32 19.92 13.52
C PRO A 51 -11.71 19.35 13.81
N MET A 52 -11.79 18.28 14.63
CA MET A 52 -13.04 17.63 15.02
C MET A 52 -13.58 18.12 16.37
N GLY A 53 -12.85 19.01 17.07
CA GLY A 53 -13.18 19.40 18.44
C GLY A 53 -14.57 20.00 18.59
N GLU A 54 -14.97 20.93 17.72
CA GLU A 54 -16.32 21.51 17.74
C GLU A 54 -17.39 20.47 17.38
N LYS A 55 -17.13 19.59 16.43
CA LYS A 55 -18.08 18.53 16.07
C LYS A 55 -18.35 17.55 17.21
N ILE A 56 -17.29 17.13 17.91
CA ILE A 56 -17.42 16.23 19.08
C ILE A 56 -18.18 16.95 20.20
N LYS A 57 -17.91 18.24 20.42
CA LYS A 57 -18.65 19.06 21.39
C LYS A 57 -20.14 19.12 21.06
N ASP A 58 -20.48 19.36 19.79
CA ASP A 58 -21.89 19.42 19.33
C ASP A 58 -22.58 18.07 19.51
N GLU A 59 -21.93 16.95 19.17
CA GLU A 59 -22.48 15.61 19.38
C GLU A 59 -22.67 15.29 20.87
N VAL A 60 -21.74 15.70 21.73
CA VAL A 60 -21.90 15.57 23.21
C VAL A 60 -23.08 16.41 23.69
N ASP A 61 -23.24 17.63 23.23
CA ASP A 61 -24.32 18.54 23.58
C ASP A 61 -25.69 17.97 23.19
N GLU A 62 -25.84 17.53 21.94
CA GLU A 62 -27.05 16.91 21.43
C GLU A 62 -27.40 15.63 22.18
N THR A 63 -26.39 14.78 22.42
CA THR A 63 -26.57 13.52 23.15
C THR A 63 -27.04 13.75 24.56
N LEU A 64 -26.46 14.71 25.28
CA LEU A 64 -26.89 15.02 26.67
C LEU A 64 -28.27 15.71 26.72
N LYS A 65 -28.60 16.56 25.76
CA LYS A 65 -29.93 17.20 25.67
C LYS A 65 -31.04 16.21 25.33
N SER A 66 -30.72 15.06 24.70
CA SER A 66 -31.73 14.01 24.44
C SER A 66 -32.16 13.26 25.71
N MET A 67 -31.40 13.40 26.82
CA MET A 67 -31.70 12.70 28.07
C MET A 67 -32.83 13.35 28.84
N GLU A 68 -33.82 12.56 29.23
CA GLU A 68 -34.95 13.04 30.03
C GLU A 68 -34.49 13.59 31.40
N GLY A 69 -34.90 14.82 31.71
CA GLY A 69 -34.50 15.51 32.93
C GLY A 69 -33.35 16.50 32.81
N VAL A 70 -32.61 16.52 31.67
CA VAL A 70 -31.58 17.51 31.35
C VAL A 70 -32.24 18.72 30.68
N LYS A 71 -32.04 19.93 31.24
CA LYS A 71 -32.57 21.19 30.67
C LYS A 71 -31.47 22.10 30.10
N SER A 72 -30.23 21.98 30.63
CA SER A 72 -29.11 22.78 30.15
C SER A 72 -27.83 21.97 30.21
N VAL A 73 -27.00 22.14 29.18
CA VAL A 73 -25.68 21.51 29.07
C VAL A 73 -24.63 22.60 28.88
N ASN A 74 -23.60 22.56 29.67
CA ASN A 74 -22.46 23.47 29.58
C ASN A 74 -21.18 22.65 29.33
N ILE A 75 -20.57 22.82 28.13
CA ILE A 75 -19.37 22.10 27.74
C ILE A 75 -18.21 23.06 27.63
N GLU A 76 -17.19 22.82 28.42
CA GLU A 76 -15.92 23.53 28.36
C GLU A 76 -14.90 22.67 27.64
N LEU A 77 -14.27 23.23 26.59
CA LEU A 77 -13.16 22.55 25.89
C LEU A 77 -11.85 22.85 26.61
N SER A 78 -11.03 21.83 26.77
CA SER A 78 -9.69 21.91 27.30
C SER A 78 -8.73 21.03 26.48
N VAL A 79 -7.44 21.12 26.74
CA VAL A 79 -6.43 20.26 26.08
C VAL A 79 -5.95 19.22 27.07
N MET A 80 -5.75 17.98 26.62
CA MET A 80 -5.20 16.90 27.42
C MET A 80 -3.81 17.25 27.94
N THR A 81 -3.55 16.95 29.18
CA THR A 81 -2.20 16.97 29.75
C THR A 81 -1.33 15.89 29.13
N GLU A 82 -0.01 15.97 29.34
CA GLU A 82 0.92 14.96 28.82
C GLU A 82 0.64 13.58 29.43
N GLU A 83 0.23 13.53 30.69
CA GLU A 83 -0.17 12.30 31.39
C GLU A 83 -1.45 11.69 30.80
N GLU A 84 -2.48 12.51 30.54
CA GLU A 84 -3.73 12.07 29.92
C GLU A 84 -3.49 11.55 28.50
N ARG A 85 -2.62 12.21 27.70
CA ARG A 85 -2.22 11.74 26.36
C ARG A 85 -1.47 10.42 26.42
N ASN A 86 -0.56 10.24 27.36
CA ASN A 86 0.17 8.99 27.53
C ASN A 86 -0.78 7.85 27.94
N ALA A 87 -1.73 8.10 28.83
CA ALA A 87 -2.76 7.14 29.22
C ALA A 87 -3.66 6.75 28.03
N LEU A 88 -4.03 7.72 27.19
CA LEU A 88 -4.77 7.48 25.95
C LEU A 88 -3.94 6.62 24.96
N LEU A 89 -2.65 6.93 24.78
CA LEU A 89 -1.76 6.15 23.93
C LEU A 89 -1.60 4.70 24.41
N GLU A 90 -1.56 4.47 25.72
CA GLU A 90 -1.54 3.12 26.29
C GLU A 90 -2.85 2.38 26.05
N LYS A 91 -4.00 3.05 26.21
CA LYS A 91 -5.32 2.48 25.89
C LYS A 91 -5.45 2.15 24.41
N LEU A 92 -4.99 3.03 23.51
CA LEU A 92 -4.96 2.78 22.07
C LEU A 92 -4.06 1.58 21.71
N LYS A 93 -2.90 1.45 22.35
CA LYS A 93 -2.03 0.27 22.19
C LYS A 93 -2.71 -1.00 22.72
N ALA A 94 -3.35 -0.93 23.90
CA ALA A 94 -4.06 -2.05 24.51
C ALA A 94 -5.32 -2.45 23.74
N ASN A 95 -6.05 -1.52 23.15
CA ASN A 95 -7.18 -1.83 22.26
C ASN A 95 -6.73 -2.43 20.92
N ARG A 96 -5.65 -1.89 20.32
CA ARG A 96 -5.01 -2.51 19.14
C ARG A 96 -4.43 -3.90 19.42
N SER A 97 -4.11 -4.22 20.67
CA SER A 97 -3.70 -5.56 21.08
C SER A 97 -4.86 -6.46 21.52
N LYS A 98 -6.04 -5.89 21.83
CA LYS A 98 -7.28 -6.62 22.17
C LYS A 98 -8.20 -6.84 20.99
N GLU A 99 -8.21 -5.94 20.01
CA GLU A 99 -8.64 -6.31 18.68
C GLU A 99 -7.64 -7.38 18.23
N ALA A 100 -8.01 -8.64 18.43
CA ALA A 100 -7.35 -9.74 17.76
C ALA A 100 -7.19 -9.27 16.33
N GLN A 101 -5.92 -9.06 15.88
CA GLN A 101 -5.67 -8.77 14.46
C GLN A 101 -6.55 -9.76 13.72
N PRO A 102 -7.50 -9.31 12.90
CA PRO A 102 -8.34 -10.25 12.18
C PRO A 102 -7.37 -11.26 11.61
N ALA A 103 -7.61 -12.53 11.87
CA ALA A 103 -6.71 -13.59 11.44
C ALA A 103 -6.29 -13.24 10.03
N PRO A 104 -4.98 -13.21 9.71
CA PRO A 104 -4.52 -12.72 8.42
C PRO A 104 -5.41 -13.36 7.36
N PRO A 105 -5.99 -12.59 6.44
CA PRO A 105 -6.96 -13.11 5.50
C PRO A 105 -6.36 -14.36 4.87
N GLU A 106 -7.14 -15.43 4.82
CA GLU A 106 -6.69 -16.71 4.28
C GLU A 106 -6.13 -16.45 2.87
N LYS A 107 -4.86 -16.83 2.66
CA LYS A 107 -4.22 -16.64 1.36
C LYS A 107 -5.04 -17.37 0.30
N LEU A 108 -5.23 -16.70 -0.81
CA LEU A 108 -5.93 -17.29 -1.95
C LEU A 108 -5.18 -18.53 -2.45
N PRO A 109 -5.89 -19.56 -2.96
CA PRO A 109 -5.25 -20.77 -3.45
C PRO A 109 -4.31 -20.42 -4.62
N LYS A 110 -3.08 -20.90 -4.54
CA LYS A 110 -2.11 -20.79 -5.63
C LYS A 110 -2.61 -21.69 -6.78
N ARG A 111 -3.04 -21.08 -7.87
CA ARG A 111 -3.51 -21.81 -9.06
C ARG A 111 -2.32 -22.43 -9.81
N GLU A 112 -2.47 -22.73 -11.09
CA GLU A 112 -1.43 -23.28 -11.98
C GLU A 112 -0.30 -22.25 -12.28
N ILE A 113 0.14 -21.52 -11.24
CA ILE A 113 1.22 -20.55 -11.29
C ILE A 113 2.39 -21.10 -10.46
N LYS A 114 3.54 -21.31 -11.08
CA LYS A 114 4.69 -21.91 -10.39
C LYS A 114 5.30 -20.98 -9.37
N GLN A 115 5.55 -19.72 -9.76
CA GLN A 115 6.13 -18.71 -8.89
C GLN A 115 5.40 -17.37 -9.00
N ILE A 116 5.11 -16.77 -7.85
CA ILE A 116 4.50 -15.44 -7.73
C ILE A 116 5.50 -14.54 -7.03
N ILE A 117 5.99 -13.52 -7.74
CA ILE A 117 7.01 -12.60 -7.27
C ILE A 117 6.40 -11.20 -7.15
N ALA A 118 6.41 -10.63 -5.94
CA ALA A 118 5.96 -9.26 -5.71
C ALA A 118 7.13 -8.28 -5.88
N ILE A 119 6.88 -7.17 -6.58
CA ILE A 119 7.85 -6.11 -6.77
C ILE A 119 7.45 -4.94 -5.88
N LEU A 120 8.34 -4.59 -4.96
CA LEU A 120 8.13 -3.61 -3.89
C LEU A 120 9.06 -2.42 -4.05
N SER A 121 8.59 -1.22 -3.71
CA SER A 121 9.44 -0.04 -3.58
C SER A 121 9.08 0.78 -2.34
N GLY A 122 10.07 1.47 -1.76
CA GLY A 122 9.90 2.31 -0.57
C GLY A 122 9.13 3.60 -0.83
N LYS A 123 9.18 4.13 -2.06
CA LYS A 123 8.46 5.34 -2.49
C LYS A 123 8.06 5.25 -3.96
N GLY A 124 7.19 6.17 -4.40
CA GLY A 124 6.87 6.35 -5.82
C GLY A 124 8.03 6.95 -6.62
N GLY A 125 8.01 6.74 -7.94
CA GLY A 125 8.95 7.36 -8.87
C GLY A 125 10.33 6.69 -8.98
N VAL A 126 10.56 5.55 -8.32
CA VAL A 126 11.83 4.79 -8.47
C VAL A 126 11.88 3.89 -9.72
N GLY A 127 10.81 3.89 -10.52
CA GLY A 127 10.71 3.08 -11.73
C GLY A 127 10.36 1.61 -11.46
N LYS A 128 9.65 1.30 -10.36
CA LYS A 128 9.20 -0.05 -10.00
C LYS A 128 8.50 -0.75 -11.16
N SER A 129 7.48 -0.12 -11.75
CA SER A 129 6.68 -0.70 -12.84
C SER A 129 7.49 -0.93 -14.12
N SER A 130 8.47 -0.06 -14.44
CA SER A 130 9.40 -0.30 -15.55
C SER A 130 10.31 -1.50 -15.27
N VAL A 131 10.77 -1.67 -14.04
CA VAL A 131 11.56 -2.83 -13.63
C VAL A 131 10.72 -4.10 -13.68
N THR A 132 9.48 -4.08 -13.18
CA THR A 132 8.52 -5.19 -13.26
C THR A 132 8.31 -5.61 -14.71
N SER A 133 8.03 -4.65 -15.59
CA SER A 133 7.79 -4.89 -17.02
C SER A 133 9.00 -5.48 -17.71
N MET A 134 10.19 -4.93 -17.47
CA MET A 134 11.44 -5.45 -18.06
C MET A 134 11.82 -6.84 -17.54
N LEU A 135 11.58 -7.14 -16.26
CA LEU A 135 11.76 -8.49 -15.74
C LEU A 135 10.82 -9.48 -16.44
N ALA A 136 9.55 -9.10 -16.65
CA ALA A 136 8.61 -9.92 -17.38
C ALA A 136 9.09 -10.18 -18.83
N VAL A 137 9.56 -9.14 -19.52
CA VAL A 137 10.12 -9.24 -20.86
C VAL A 137 11.33 -10.17 -20.92
N GLU A 138 12.27 -10.05 -19.98
CA GLU A 138 13.48 -10.90 -19.95
C GLU A 138 13.15 -12.36 -19.60
N LEU A 139 12.19 -12.61 -18.72
CA LEU A 139 11.70 -13.95 -18.41
C LEU A 139 10.99 -14.57 -19.65
N SER A 140 10.12 -13.80 -20.32
CA SER A 140 9.44 -14.23 -21.53
C SER A 140 10.43 -14.57 -22.65
N ARG A 141 11.47 -13.75 -22.86
CA ARG A 141 12.55 -14.01 -23.83
C ARG A 141 13.34 -15.29 -23.55
N ARG A 142 13.32 -15.77 -22.33
CA ARG A 142 13.92 -17.06 -21.92
C ARG A 142 12.98 -18.24 -22.11
N GLY A 143 11.77 -17.99 -22.65
CA GLY A 143 10.77 -19.03 -22.94
C GLY A 143 9.83 -19.33 -21.79
N PHE A 144 9.85 -18.56 -20.69
CA PHE A 144 8.89 -18.73 -19.60
C PHE A 144 7.54 -18.11 -19.96
N LYS A 145 6.47 -18.75 -19.49
CA LYS A 145 5.11 -18.19 -19.53
C LYS A 145 4.94 -17.20 -18.38
N VAL A 146 4.73 -15.93 -18.73
CA VAL A 146 4.75 -14.82 -17.75
C VAL A 146 3.44 -14.08 -17.74
N GLY A 147 2.98 -13.71 -16.54
CA GLY A 147 1.89 -12.78 -16.30
C GLY A 147 2.34 -11.59 -15.46
N ILE A 148 1.65 -10.47 -15.60
CA ILE A 148 1.81 -9.28 -14.75
C ILE A 148 0.44 -8.92 -14.18
N LEU A 149 0.37 -8.86 -12.85
CA LEU A 149 -0.73 -8.27 -12.12
C LEU A 149 -0.32 -6.87 -11.66
N ASP A 150 -0.86 -5.85 -12.31
CA ASP A 150 -0.69 -4.45 -11.91
C ASP A 150 -1.63 -4.13 -10.75
N ALA A 151 -1.09 -4.14 -9.55
CA ALA A 151 -1.81 -3.86 -8.31
C ALA A 151 -1.69 -2.38 -7.88
N ASP A 152 -1.01 -1.53 -8.67
CA ASP A 152 -1.00 -0.08 -8.48
C ASP A 152 -2.25 0.55 -9.10
N ILE A 153 -3.36 0.40 -8.39
CA ILE A 153 -4.67 0.86 -8.86
C ILE A 153 -4.73 2.40 -9.00
N THR A 154 -3.87 3.11 -8.28
CA THR A 154 -3.86 4.58 -8.25
C THR A 154 -3.08 5.21 -9.39
N GLY A 155 -2.16 4.48 -10.00
CA GLY A 155 -1.33 4.95 -11.11
C GLY A 155 -0.91 3.81 -12.05
N PRO A 156 -1.89 3.07 -12.59
CA PRO A 156 -1.58 1.90 -13.41
C PRO A 156 -0.87 2.32 -14.69
N SER A 157 0.33 1.82 -14.90
CA SER A 157 1.20 2.22 -16.02
C SER A 157 1.64 1.07 -16.92
N ILE A 158 1.47 -0.17 -16.48
CA ILE A 158 1.97 -1.35 -17.18
C ILE A 158 1.34 -1.54 -18.59
N PRO A 159 0.02 -1.46 -18.78
CA PRO A 159 -0.56 -1.61 -20.12
C PRO A 159 0.00 -0.63 -21.13
N LYS A 160 0.20 0.62 -20.72
CA LYS A 160 0.77 1.68 -21.59
C LYS A 160 2.18 1.33 -22.04
N MET A 161 3.02 0.80 -21.14
CA MET A 161 4.41 0.41 -21.48
C MET A 161 4.47 -0.70 -22.54
N PHE A 162 3.48 -1.60 -22.55
CA PHE A 162 3.36 -2.68 -23.52
C PHE A 162 2.53 -2.31 -24.77
N GLY A 163 1.94 -1.12 -24.81
CA GLY A 163 1.04 -0.70 -25.88
C GLY A 163 -0.24 -1.54 -25.94
N VAL A 164 -0.66 -2.07 -24.82
CA VAL A 164 -1.88 -2.86 -24.66
C VAL A 164 -3.03 -1.91 -24.37
N ILE A 165 -3.99 -1.86 -25.28
CA ILE A 165 -5.22 -1.04 -25.18
C ILE A 165 -6.48 -1.91 -25.14
N GLU A 166 -6.35 -3.19 -25.45
CA GLU A 166 -7.48 -4.11 -25.46
C GLU A 166 -7.92 -4.42 -24.04
N ALA A 167 -9.21 -4.25 -23.77
CA ALA A 167 -9.78 -4.58 -22.46
C ALA A 167 -9.83 -6.10 -22.25
N PRO A 168 -9.64 -6.59 -21.02
CA PRO A 168 -9.96 -7.96 -20.65
C PRO A 168 -11.43 -8.25 -20.97
N PHE A 169 -11.73 -9.47 -21.39
CA PHE A 169 -13.10 -9.89 -21.71
C PHE A 169 -13.49 -11.14 -20.93
N VAL A 170 -14.80 -11.39 -20.80
CA VAL A 170 -15.30 -12.57 -20.11
C VAL A 170 -15.60 -13.67 -21.10
N LEU A 171 -15.05 -14.86 -20.87
CA LEU A 171 -15.31 -16.07 -21.62
C LEU A 171 -15.61 -17.22 -20.63
N GLU A 172 -16.75 -17.87 -20.79
CA GLU A 172 -17.18 -18.99 -19.93
C GLU A 172 -17.11 -18.67 -18.41
N GLY A 173 -17.44 -17.42 -18.03
CA GLY A 173 -17.43 -16.98 -16.64
C GLY A 173 -16.06 -16.66 -16.06
N LYS A 174 -15.00 -16.69 -16.85
CA LYS A 174 -13.63 -16.30 -16.49
C LYS A 174 -13.22 -15.02 -17.19
N ILE A 175 -12.42 -14.22 -16.52
CA ILE A 175 -11.83 -13.02 -17.11
C ILE A 175 -10.57 -13.44 -17.87
N ILE A 176 -10.55 -13.22 -19.18
CA ILE A 176 -9.37 -13.43 -20.01
C ILE A 176 -8.52 -12.17 -19.96
N PRO A 177 -7.29 -12.22 -19.43
CA PRO A 177 -6.41 -11.07 -19.33
C PRO A 177 -5.97 -10.60 -20.71
N ALA A 178 -5.65 -9.32 -20.83
CA ALA A 178 -5.02 -8.82 -22.04
C ALA A 178 -3.65 -9.46 -22.23
N ALA A 179 -3.18 -9.51 -23.48
CA ALA A 179 -1.86 -10.05 -23.79
C ALA A 179 -1.02 -9.03 -24.57
N SER A 180 0.27 -8.94 -24.23
CA SER A 180 1.22 -8.19 -25.02
C SER A 180 1.53 -8.88 -26.34
N LYS A 181 2.26 -8.20 -27.24
CA LYS A 181 2.71 -8.80 -28.53
C LYS A 181 3.56 -10.05 -28.31
N GLY A 182 4.36 -10.09 -27.24
CA GLY A 182 5.19 -11.23 -26.85
C GLY A 182 4.44 -12.31 -26.07
N GLY A 183 3.12 -12.16 -25.85
CA GLY A 183 2.29 -13.14 -25.16
C GLY A 183 2.33 -13.05 -23.62
N ILE A 184 2.88 -11.96 -23.06
CA ILE A 184 2.83 -11.71 -21.63
C ILE A 184 1.39 -11.35 -21.27
N LYS A 185 0.80 -12.07 -20.30
CA LYS A 185 -0.55 -11.80 -19.81
C LYS A 185 -0.54 -10.60 -18.87
N ILE A 186 -1.46 -9.65 -19.07
CA ILE A 186 -1.51 -8.41 -18.29
C ILE A 186 -2.91 -8.19 -17.76
N MET A 187 -3.01 -8.00 -16.45
CA MET A 187 -4.22 -7.57 -15.79
C MET A 187 -3.96 -6.29 -15.00
N SER A 188 -4.73 -5.25 -15.28
CA SER A 188 -4.62 -3.93 -14.66
C SER A 188 -5.99 -3.27 -14.60
N MET A 189 -6.22 -2.43 -13.57
CA MET A 189 -7.46 -1.66 -13.46
C MET A 189 -7.68 -0.71 -14.63
N ASN A 190 -6.62 -0.14 -15.17
CA ASN A 190 -6.72 0.79 -16.30
C ASN A 190 -7.40 0.17 -17.53
N LEU A 191 -7.17 -1.11 -17.75
CA LEU A 191 -7.80 -1.83 -18.87
C LEU A 191 -9.30 -2.05 -18.67
N LEU A 192 -9.80 -2.09 -17.43
CA LEU A 192 -11.22 -2.25 -17.14
C LEU A 192 -12.00 -0.91 -17.22
N LEU A 193 -11.31 0.19 -16.99
CA LEU A 193 -11.91 1.53 -17.06
C LEU A 193 -12.00 2.09 -18.48
N GLY A 194 -11.67 1.29 -19.51
CA GLY A 194 -11.81 1.67 -20.92
C GLY A 194 -10.88 2.79 -21.37
N GLY A 195 -9.78 3.03 -20.64
CA GLY A 195 -8.81 4.08 -21.00
C GLY A 195 -9.24 5.51 -20.65
N GLU A 196 -10.32 5.70 -19.89
CA GLU A 196 -10.64 6.99 -19.29
C GLU A 196 -9.66 7.25 -18.13
N GLU A 197 -8.44 7.70 -18.48
CA GLU A 197 -7.36 7.99 -17.53
C GLU A 197 -7.74 9.09 -16.53
N ASP A 198 -8.76 9.91 -16.82
CA ASP A 198 -9.15 11.09 -16.03
C ASP A 198 -10.36 10.89 -15.11
N ALA A 199 -10.97 9.71 -15.08
CA ALA A 199 -12.07 9.47 -14.16
C ALA A 199 -11.55 9.32 -12.72
N PRO A 200 -11.79 10.28 -11.81
CA PRO A 200 -11.33 10.17 -10.43
C PRO A 200 -12.13 9.11 -9.70
N VAL A 201 -11.64 7.89 -9.72
CA VAL A 201 -12.23 6.80 -8.93
C VAL A 201 -11.64 6.87 -7.53
N ILE A 202 -12.46 7.21 -6.55
CA ILE A 202 -12.05 7.21 -5.14
C ILE A 202 -12.03 5.76 -4.64
N TRP A 203 -10.85 5.15 -4.68
CA TRP A 203 -10.63 3.80 -4.18
C TRP A 203 -10.51 3.79 -2.66
N ARG A 204 -11.48 3.17 -1.99
CA ARG A 204 -11.40 2.87 -0.56
C ARG A 204 -10.80 1.47 -0.34
N GLY A 205 -10.11 1.26 0.77
CA GLY A 205 -9.41 0.01 1.09
C GLY A 205 -10.18 -1.29 0.79
N PRO A 206 -11.45 -1.44 1.19
CA PRO A 206 -12.24 -2.64 0.88
C PRO A 206 -12.46 -2.89 -0.62
N LEU A 207 -12.61 -1.84 -1.43
CA LEU A 207 -12.77 -1.95 -2.88
C LEU A 207 -11.47 -2.41 -3.55
N ILE A 208 -10.33 -1.88 -3.09
CA ILE A 208 -9.01 -2.31 -3.56
C ILE A 208 -8.81 -3.80 -3.28
N SER A 209 -9.10 -4.24 -2.06
CA SER A 209 -8.98 -5.65 -1.67
C SER A 209 -9.86 -6.57 -2.50
N SER A 210 -11.09 -6.14 -2.80
CA SER A 210 -12.03 -6.89 -3.64
C SER A 210 -11.54 -6.98 -5.08
N ALA A 211 -11.07 -5.88 -5.66
CA ALA A 211 -10.53 -5.85 -7.02
C ALA A 211 -9.29 -6.75 -7.16
N ILE A 212 -8.34 -6.65 -6.24
CA ILE A 212 -7.14 -7.51 -6.23
C ILE A 212 -7.51 -8.98 -6.10
N ARG A 213 -8.48 -9.30 -5.22
CA ARG A 213 -9.00 -10.66 -5.11
C ARG A 213 -9.54 -11.16 -6.44
N GLN A 214 -10.41 -10.41 -7.10
CA GLN A 214 -10.99 -10.75 -8.39
C GLN A 214 -9.92 -10.92 -9.46
N PHE A 215 -8.95 -10.01 -9.55
CA PHE A 215 -7.84 -10.11 -10.51
C PHE A 215 -6.99 -11.35 -10.30
N PHE A 216 -6.90 -11.85 -9.10
CA PHE A 216 -6.17 -13.08 -8.84
C PHE A 216 -7.02 -14.33 -9.02
N THR A 217 -8.32 -14.29 -8.60
CA THR A 217 -9.18 -15.49 -8.59
C THR A 217 -10.00 -15.69 -9.85
N ASP A 218 -10.50 -14.62 -10.48
CA ASP A 218 -11.47 -14.72 -11.57
C ASP A 218 -10.80 -14.61 -12.95
N VAL A 219 -9.55 -14.13 -12.98
CA VAL A 219 -8.74 -14.08 -14.20
C VAL A 219 -8.24 -15.47 -14.56
N ASP A 220 -8.38 -15.85 -15.83
CA ASP A 220 -7.79 -17.06 -16.40
C ASP A 220 -6.31 -16.87 -16.71
N TRP A 221 -5.49 -16.99 -15.69
CA TRP A 221 -4.04 -16.94 -15.87
C TRP A 221 -3.50 -18.12 -16.65
N ALA A 222 -4.26 -19.25 -16.76
CA ALA A 222 -3.80 -20.54 -17.24
C ALA A 222 -2.50 -20.98 -16.55
N GLU A 223 -1.72 -21.87 -17.20
CA GLU A 223 -0.39 -22.23 -16.67
C GLU A 223 0.59 -21.08 -16.85
N LEU A 224 1.13 -20.55 -15.75
CA LEU A 224 2.24 -19.59 -15.74
C LEU A 224 3.46 -20.16 -15.02
N ASP A 225 4.65 -19.87 -15.56
CA ASP A 225 5.89 -20.07 -14.83
C ASP A 225 6.07 -18.98 -13.78
N TYR A 226 5.78 -17.72 -14.16
CA TYR A 226 5.91 -16.54 -13.29
C TYR A 226 4.70 -15.62 -13.38
N LEU A 227 4.21 -15.19 -12.23
CA LEU A 227 3.32 -14.03 -12.10
C LEU A 227 4.06 -12.93 -11.34
N LEU A 228 4.33 -11.82 -12.00
CA LEU A 228 4.90 -10.64 -11.36
C LEU A 228 3.78 -9.74 -10.86
N VAL A 229 3.82 -9.37 -9.58
CA VAL A 229 2.84 -8.50 -8.95
C VAL A 229 3.47 -7.14 -8.72
N ASP A 230 3.06 -6.14 -9.49
CA ASP A 230 3.51 -4.76 -9.34
C ASP A 230 2.74 -4.09 -8.20
N LEU A 231 3.35 -3.93 -7.03
CA LEU A 231 2.69 -3.40 -5.84
C LEU A 231 2.52 -1.87 -5.93
N PRO A 232 1.50 -1.28 -5.28
CA PRO A 232 1.42 0.17 -5.16
C PRO A 232 2.66 0.74 -4.45
N PRO A 233 3.05 2.00 -4.72
CA PRO A 233 4.23 2.60 -4.10
C PRO A 233 4.02 2.91 -2.62
N GLY A 234 5.11 3.09 -1.90
CA GLY A 234 5.10 3.56 -0.51
C GLY A 234 4.97 2.43 0.51
N THR A 235 4.25 2.68 1.58
CA THR A 235 4.04 1.75 2.71
C THR A 235 2.58 1.69 3.11
N SER A 236 1.70 1.92 2.15
CA SER A 236 0.26 1.95 2.37
C SER A 236 -0.27 0.58 2.78
N ASP A 237 -1.40 0.60 3.49
CA ASP A 237 -2.16 -0.62 3.82
C ASP A 237 -2.51 -1.43 2.56
N ALA A 238 -2.54 -0.78 1.39
CA ALA A 238 -2.75 -1.44 0.10
C ALA A 238 -1.67 -2.48 -0.23
N GLN A 239 -0.38 -2.17 0.00
CA GLN A 239 0.70 -3.15 -0.20
C GLN A 239 0.55 -4.36 0.72
N LEU A 240 0.29 -4.11 2.01
CA LEU A 240 0.06 -5.16 2.99
C LEU A 240 -1.13 -6.03 2.61
N THR A 241 -2.22 -5.42 2.19
CA THR A 241 -3.44 -6.11 1.75
C THR A 241 -3.16 -7.04 0.56
N VAL A 242 -2.46 -6.55 -0.47
CA VAL A 242 -2.09 -7.38 -1.63
C VAL A 242 -1.24 -8.56 -1.20
N LEU A 243 -0.21 -8.33 -0.41
CA LEU A 243 0.72 -9.37 0.06
C LEU A 243 0.09 -10.36 1.05
N GLN A 244 -0.97 -9.98 1.74
CA GLN A 244 -1.75 -10.87 2.60
C GLN A 244 -2.71 -11.75 1.82
N LEU A 245 -3.28 -11.25 0.73
CA LEU A 245 -4.26 -11.96 -0.10
C LEU A 245 -3.58 -12.92 -1.07
N ILE A 246 -2.53 -12.46 -1.77
CA ILE A 246 -1.86 -13.24 -2.81
C ILE A 246 -0.80 -14.16 -2.18
N PRO A 247 -0.73 -15.44 -2.57
CA PRO A 247 0.27 -16.40 -2.08
C PRO A 247 1.64 -16.15 -2.72
N VAL A 248 2.26 -15.02 -2.39
CA VAL A 248 3.55 -14.60 -2.93
C VAL A 248 4.67 -15.53 -2.45
N ASP A 249 5.52 -15.99 -3.37
CA ASP A 249 6.66 -16.86 -3.08
C ASP A 249 7.92 -16.06 -2.73
N GLY A 250 8.04 -14.81 -3.20
CA GLY A 250 9.16 -13.95 -2.90
C GLY A 250 8.95 -12.49 -3.26
N ILE A 251 9.77 -11.63 -2.68
CA ILE A 251 9.72 -10.18 -2.88
C ILE A 251 11.02 -9.71 -3.50
N VAL A 252 10.94 -8.93 -4.57
CA VAL A 252 12.06 -8.15 -5.12
C VAL A 252 11.88 -6.70 -4.71
N VAL A 253 12.92 -6.11 -4.12
CA VAL A 253 12.92 -4.71 -3.69
C VAL A 253 13.57 -3.85 -4.76
N VAL A 254 12.84 -2.84 -5.24
CA VAL A 254 13.36 -1.83 -6.17
C VAL A 254 13.63 -0.53 -5.41
N SER A 255 14.83 -0.02 -5.51
CA SER A 255 15.26 1.24 -4.88
C SER A 255 15.94 2.16 -5.90
N SER A 256 16.27 3.37 -5.47
CA SER A 256 17.12 4.31 -6.21
C SER A 256 18.18 4.90 -5.27
N PRO A 257 19.31 5.47 -5.76
CA PRO A 257 20.34 6.05 -4.90
C PRO A 257 19.85 7.20 -4.01
N GLN A 258 18.75 7.87 -4.39
CA GLN A 258 18.15 8.97 -3.65
C GLN A 258 17.41 8.54 -2.37
N GLU A 259 17.18 7.25 -2.18
CA GLU A 259 16.42 6.76 -1.05
C GLU A 259 17.31 6.52 0.18
N LEU A 260 16.79 6.87 1.36
CA LEU A 260 17.44 6.49 2.63
C LEU A 260 17.34 4.97 2.81
N ALA A 261 18.45 4.29 2.60
CA ALA A 261 18.52 2.83 2.69
C ALA A 261 17.91 2.29 4.00
N SER A 262 18.13 2.97 5.13
CA SER A 262 17.59 2.57 6.43
C SER A 262 16.06 2.50 6.49
N VAL A 263 15.36 3.38 5.78
CA VAL A 263 13.90 3.39 5.74
C VAL A 263 13.35 2.20 4.94
N ILE A 264 13.98 1.90 3.80
CA ILE A 264 13.60 0.76 2.95
C ILE A 264 13.90 -0.56 3.66
N VAL A 265 15.08 -0.68 4.29
CA VAL A 265 15.46 -1.84 5.11
C VAL A 265 14.41 -2.14 6.16
N GLY A 266 14.05 -1.14 6.98
CA GLY A 266 13.06 -1.32 8.05
C GLY A 266 11.71 -1.82 7.52
N LYS A 267 11.27 -1.31 6.39
CA LYS A 267 10.00 -1.66 5.76
C LYS A 267 10.03 -3.07 5.16
N ALA A 268 11.01 -3.37 4.32
CA ALA A 268 11.16 -4.67 3.67
C ALA A 268 11.29 -5.81 4.71
N VAL A 269 12.12 -5.62 5.75
CA VAL A 269 12.28 -6.59 6.85
C VAL A 269 10.98 -6.78 7.62
N THR A 270 10.27 -5.70 7.91
CA THR A 270 8.99 -5.79 8.63
C THR A 270 7.95 -6.56 7.79
N MET A 271 7.85 -6.29 6.48
CA MET A 271 6.95 -7.00 5.59
C MET A 271 7.32 -8.48 5.46
N SER A 272 8.60 -8.79 5.19
CA SER A 272 9.09 -10.16 5.09
C SER A 272 8.78 -10.96 6.36
N LYS A 273 9.05 -10.39 7.54
CA LYS A 273 8.77 -11.04 8.83
C LYS A 273 7.27 -11.25 9.08
N ARG A 274 6.44 -10.23 8.84
CA ARG A 274 4.99 -10.32 9.07
C ARG A 274 4.31 -11.34 8.17
N LEU A 275 4.78 -11.47 6.93
CA LEU A 275 4.16 -12.30 5.90
C LEU A 275 4.84 -13.65 5.72
N THR A 276 5.99 -13.86 6.36
CA THR A 276 6.83 -15.06 6.18
C THR A 276 7.18 -15.29 4.71
N VAL A 277 7.43 -14.19 3.96
CA VAL A 277 7.79 -14.24 2.54
C VAL A 277 9.24 -13.80 2.38
N PRO A 278 10.12 -14.59 1.71
CA PRO A 278 11.52 -14.26 1.55
C PRO A 278 11.73 -13.05 0.62
N ILE A 279 12.78 -12.27 0.89
CA ILE A 279 13.25 -11.25 -0.03
C ILE A 279 14.27 -11.90 -0.96
N LEU A 280 13.94 -11.97 -2.25
CA LEU A 280 14.77 -12.61 -3.28
C LEU A 280 15.98 -11.77 -3.66
N GLY A 281 15.86 -10.46 -3.53
CA GLY A 281 16.97 -9.56 -3.78
C GLY A 281 16.58 -8.10 -3.95
N VAL A 282 17.61 -7.27 -4.13
CA VAL A 282 17.51 -5.82 -4.33
C VAL A 282 17.98 -5.45 -5.74
N ILE A 283 17.22 -4.62 -6.42
CA ILE A 283 17.57 -3.95 -7.68
C ILE A 283 17.64 -2.46 -7.40
N GLU A 284 18.77 -1.84 -7.72
CA GLU A 284 18.91 -0.40 -7.67
C GLU A 284 18.70 0.18 -9.06
N ASN A 285 17.57 0.86 -9.26
CA ASN A 285 17.24 1.53 -10.52
C ASN A 285 17.77 2.97 -10.52
N MET A 286 17.98 3.54 -11.71
CA MET A 286 18.50 4.90 -11.90
C MET A 286 19.84 5.12 -11.16
N SER A 287 20.65 4.07 -11.07
CA SER A 287 21.90 4.08 -10.31
C SER A 287 22.95 4.99 -10.95
N TYR A 288 22.97 5.06 -12.26
CA TYR A 288 23.91 5.86 -13.03
C TYR A 288 23.31 6.21 -14.40
N ALA A 289 23.88 7.20 -15.10
CA ALA A 289 23.68 7.41 -16.53
C ALA A 289 24.97 7.10 -17.29
N LYS A 290 24.84 6.75 -18.56
CA LYS A 290 26.01 6.62 -19.46
C LYS A 290 26.18 7.89 -20.27
N CYS A 291 27.39 8.44 -20.27
CA CYS A 291 27.73 9.56 -21.13
C CYS A 291 27.51 9.17 -22.61
N PRO A 292 26.72 9.92 -23.39
CA PRO A 292 26.46 9.58 -24.79
C PRO A 292 27.69 9.71 -25.70
N HIS A 293 28.75 10.41 -25.26
CA HIS A 293 29.97 10.64 -26.03
C HIS A 293 31.06 9.61 -25.75
N CYS A 294 31.31 9.28 -24.47
CA CYS A 294 32.41 8.41 -24.10
C CYS A 294 31.97 7.11 -23.42
N GLY A 295 30.71 6.96 -23.08
CA GLY A 295 30.19 5.76 -22.40
C GLY A 295 30.52 5.69 -20.91
N GLU A 296 31.24 6.69 -20.35
CA GLU A 296 31.56 6.74 -18.92
C GLU A 296 30.32 6.83 -18.06
N GLN A 297 30.34 6.16 -16.90
CA GLN A 297 29.23 6.19 -15.95
C GLN A 297 29.25 7.47 -15.12
N ILE A 298 28.12 8.12 -15.06
CA ILE A 298 27.89 9.34 -14.29
C ILE A 298 26.87 9.05 -13.20
N ASN A 299 27.26 9.21 -11.95
CA ASN A 299 26.40 9.01 -10.79
C ASN A 299 25.54 10.27 -10.54
N ILE A 300 24.43 10.42 -11.28
CA ILE A 300 23.58 11.62 -11.23
C ILE A 300 23.00 11.84 -9.82
N PHE A 301 22.65 10.77 -9.12
CA PHE A 301 22.01 10.79 -7.81
C PHE A 301 22.95 10.39 -6.67
N GLY A 302 24.26 10.48 -6.87
CA GLY A 302 25.28 10.09 -5.91
C GLY A 302 25.69 8.63 -6.05
N GLU A 303 26.42 8.14 -5.05
CA GLU A 303 26.97 6.78 -5.08
C GLU A 303 25.87 5.72 -4.89
N SER A 304 26.06 4.57 -5.55
CA SER A 304 25.18 3.41 -5.41
C SER A 304 25.13 2.92 -3.96
N ARG A 305 23.92 2.69 -3.46
CA ARG A 305 23.65 2.16 -2.12
C ARG A 305 22.94 0.80 -2.15
N GLY A 306 22.65 0.29 -3.33
CA GLY A 306 21.90 -0.96 -3.50
C GLY A 306 22.53 -2.16 -2.83
N ARG A 307 23.88 -2.26 -2.85
CA ARG A 307 24.62 -3.32 -2.16
C ARG A 307 24.50 -3.19 -0.63
N LEU A 308 24.68 -1.99 -0.09
CA LEU A 308 24.49 -1.72 1.35
C LEU A 308 23.07 -2.04 1.81
N LEU A 309 22.08 -1.73 0.95
CA LEU A 309 20.71 -2.08 1.21
C LEU A 309 20.51 -3.60 1.26
N ALA A 310 21.03 -4.33 0.28
CA ALA A 310 20.93 -5.79 0.22
C ALA A 310 21.61 -6.46 1.43
N ASP A 311 22.79 -6.00 1.81
CA ASP A 311 23.52 -6.48 2.99
C ASP A 311 22.73 -6.20 4.28
N GLY A 312 22.12 -5.01 4.39
CA GLY A 312 21.32 -4.61 5.55
C GLY A 312 20.04 -5.45 5.77
N ILE A 313 19.52 -6.07 4.72
CA ILE A 313 18.35 -6.99 4.79
C ILE A 313 18.74 -8.46 4.58
N ASN A 314 20.03 -8.75 4.54
CA ASN A 314 20.60 -10.10 4.35
C ASN A 314 20.02 -10.82 3.13
N THR A 315 20.12 -10.17 1.96
CA THR A 315 19.63 -10.71 0.69
C THR A 315 20.61 -10.48 -0.46
N LYS A 316 20.32 -11.04 -1.63
CA LYS A 316 21.16 -10.86 -2.84
C LYS A 316 21.04 -9.42 -3.37
N TYR A 317 22.16 -8.84 -3.78
CA TYR A 317 22.18 -7.69 -4.67
C TYR A 317 22.08 -8.17 -6.13
N LEU A 318 20.91 -8.02 -6.73
CA LEU A 318 20.65 -8.49 -8.09
C LEU A 318 21.39 -7.61 -9.12
N GLY A 319 21.45 -6.30 -8.91
CA GLY A 319 22.21 -5.40 -9.76
C GLY A 319 21.73 -3.96 -9.77
N SER A 320 22.44 -3.14 -10.55
CA SER A 320 22.09 -1.74 -10.82
C SER A 320 21.65 -1.55 -12.26
N LEU A 321 20.70 -0.65 -12.45
CA LEU A 321 20.15 -0.28 -13.74
C LEU A 321 20.46 1.19 -14.03
N PRO A 322 20.79 1.54 -15.27
CA PRO A 322 21.02 2.92 -15.64
C PRO A 322 19.71 3.72 -15.73
N LEU A 323 19.82 5.03 -15.57
CA LEU A 323 18.83 5.96 -16.08
C LEU A 323 19.03 6.01 -17.61
N ASP A 324 18.14 5.35 -18.35
CA ASP A 324 18.24 5.23 -19.80
C ASP A 324 17.05 5.89 -20.51
N PRO A 325 17.27 7.00 -21.24
CA PRO A 325 16.23 7.65 -22.01
C PRO A 325 15.60 6.75 -23.08
N ALA A 326 16.31 5.74 -23.58
CA ALA A 326 15.80 4.81 -24.55
C ALA A 326 14.70 3.90 -23.95
N LEU A 327 14.89 3.47 -22.70
CA LEU A 327 13.85 2.74 -21.96
C LEU A 327 12.61 3.61 -21.74
N SER A 328 12.80 4.86 -21.28
CA SER A 328 11.69 5.79 -21.09
C SER A 328 10.89 5.99 -22.37
N LYS A 329 11.58 6.24 -23.48
CA LYS A 329 10.95 6.38 -24.80
C LYS A 329 10.21 5.11 -25.23
N ALA A 330 10.77 3.94 -25.00
CA ALA A 330 10.12 2.66 -25.31
C ALA A 330 8.85 2.47 -24.48
N CYS A 331 8.87 2.80 -23.18
CA CYS A 331 7.69 2.79 -22.31
C CYS A 331 6.60 3.74 -22.80
N ASP A 332 6.95 4.99 -23.13
CA ASP A 332 6.00 6.00 -23.60
C ASP A 332 5.35 5.62 -24.94
N GLN A 333 6.06 4.90 -25.79
CA GLN A 333 5.60 4.43 -27.09
C GLN A 333 4.86 3.08 -27.04
N GLY A 334 4.73 2.45 -25.88
CA GLY A 334 4.15 1.10 -25.75
C GLY A 334 4.98 0.01 -26.42
N LYS A 335 6.30 0.17 -26.44
CA LYS A 335 7.24 -0.71 -27.15
C LYS A 335 8.33 -1.26 -26.22
N ILE A 336 8.02 -1.46 -24.94
CA ILE A 336 8.99 -1.93 -23.96
C ILE A 336 9.58 -3.30 -24.34
N GLU A 337 8.82 -4.12 -25.05
CA GLU A 337 9.29 -5.42 -25.54
C GLU A 337 10.38 -5.31 -26.63
N ASP A 338 10.51 -4.16 -27.29
CA ASP A 338 11.58 -3.93 -28.28
C ASP A 338 12.89 -3.46 -27.62
N TYR A 339 12.84 -2.98 -26.36
CA TYR A 339 14.02 -2.51 -25.63
C TYR A 339 14.85 -3.69 -25.11
N THR A 340 16.17 -3.61 -25.25
CA THR A 340 17.12 -4.62 -24.78
C THR A 340 18.18 -4.01 -23.87
N SER A 341 18.53 -4.73 -22.81
CA SER A 341 19.56 -4.29 -21.86
C SER A 341 20.30 -5.49 -21.24
N ASP A 342 21.62 -5.45 -21.34
CA ASP A 342 22.46 -6.50 -20.73
C ASP A 342 22.37 -6.48 -19.20
N ALA A 343 22.12 -5.30 -18.60
CA ALA A 343 21.90 -5.19 -17.16
C ALA A 343 20.64 -5.93 -16.74
N PHE A 344 19.52 -5.78 -17.46
CA PHE A 344 18.30 -6.53 -17.17
C PHE A 344 18.46 -8.03 -17.41
N LYS A 345 19.18 -8.46 -18.47
CA LYS A 345 19.50 -9.87 -18.69
C LYS A 345 20.27 -10.48 -17.52
N ALA A 346 21.28 -9.75 -17.01
CA ALA A 346 22.07 -10.20 -15.87
C ALA A 346 21.26 -10.29 -14.58
N ILE A 347 20.37 -9.30 -14.34
CA ILE A 347 19.48 -9.30 -13.18
C ILE A 347 18.49 -10.46 -13.25
N ALA A 348 17.86 -10.69 -14.40
CA ALA A 348 16.94 -11.81 -14.58
C ALA A 348 17.64 -13.16 -14.40
N ALA A 349 18.92 -13.31 -14.84
CA ALA A 349 19.70 -14.51 -14.57
C ALA A 349 19.88 -14.76 -13.07
N LYS A 350 20.31 -13.75 -12.31
CA LYS A 350 20.53 -13.86 -10.86
C LYS A 350 19.22 -14.07 -10.06
N LEU A 351 18.08 -13.66 -10.60
CA LEU A 351 16.78 -13.91 -9.99
C LEU A 351 16.37 -15.38 -10.12
N LEU A 352 16.83 -16.05 -11.17
CA LEU A 352 16.55 -17.47 -11.44
C LEU A 352 17.50 -18.43 -10.68
N ASP A 353 18.69 -17.96 -10.27
CA ASP A 353 19.66 -18.68 -9.42
C ASP A 353 19.20 -18.71 -7.93
#